data_47edd62f3186f27ce2d83e4333ea0fb4
#
_entry.id   47edd62f3186f27ce2d83e4333ea0fb4
#
_cell.length_a   1.000
_cell.length_b   1.000
_cell.length_c   1.000
_cell.angle_alpha   90.00
_cell.angle_beta   90.00
_cell.angle_gamma   90.00
#
_symmetry.space_group_name_H-M   'P 1'
#
loop_
_entity.id
_entity.type
_entity.pdbx_description
1 polymer ?
#
loop_
_entity_poly.entity_id
_entity_poly.type
_entity_poly.pdbx_seq_one_letter_code
_entity_poly.pdbx_strand_id
1 'polypeptide(L)'
;RKQTEHDIAERANQIIQEGGTMIDVGAFSTRPGAKEVSEEEEMARLKAALQVVRREQPDAVVSVDTYRPNVARHCIEDWGADIINDVSEGGLTGIVNTPIHEAENMFDIIGQLKVPYILMSVKSNLHDMMISFADEVQQLRNRGVKDIILDPGFGFGKTLQQNYEIYNDMERLGTLQLPLLVGISRKTMI
;
A
#
# COMPACT_ATOMS: atom_id res chain seq x y z
N ARG A 1 10.60 -5.16 -16.98
CA ARG A 1 11.29 -4.11 -17.76
C ARG A 1 11.58 -2.95 -16.79
N LYS A 2 12.81 -2.47 -16.74
CA LYS A 2 13.17 -1.31 -15.94
C LYS A 2 12.50 -0.08 -16.59
N GLN A 3 11.66 0.63 -15.86
CA GLN A 3 11.05 1.87 -16.35
C GLN A 3 12.13 2.97 -16.41
N THR A 4 12.12 3.75 -17.48
CA THR A 4 12.95 4.94 -17.62
C THR A 4 12.30 6.14 -16.92
N GLU A 5 13.06 7.21 -16.69
CA GLU A 5 12.47 8.47 -16.20
C GLU A 5 11.35 8.98 -17.11
N HIS A 6 11.52 8.81 -18.43
CA HIS A 6 10.51 9.19 -19.42
C HIS A 6 9.21 8.36 -19.24
N ASP A 7 9.33 7.03 -19.07
CA ASP A 7 8.16 6.16 -18.86
C ASP A 7 7.40 6.55 -17.58
N ILE A 8 8.13 6.93 -16.51
CA ILE A 8 7.54 7.36 -15.24
C ILE A 8 6.83 8.71 -15.41
N ALA A 9 7.47 9.68 -16.06
CA ALA A 9 6.90 10.99 -16.32
C ALA A 9 5.63 10.91 -17.17
N GLU A 10 5.69 10.15 -18.27
CA GLU A 10 4.54 9.92 -19.16
C GLU A 10 3.37 9.28 -18.39
N ARG A 11 3.65 8.25 -17.58
CA ARG A 11 2.62 7.58 -16.81
C ARG A 11 2.02 8.46 -15.72
N ALA A 12 2.81 9.25 -15.01
CA ALA A 12 2.33 10.18 -14.01
C ALA A 12 1.39 11.23 -14.62
N ASN A 13 1.79 11.82 -15.75
CA ASN A 13 0.97 12.77 -16.49
C ASN A 13 -0.33 12.13 -17.00
N GLN A 14 -0.26 10.92 -17.54
CA GLN A 14 -1.42 10.20 -18.04
C GLN A 14 -2.45 9.94 -16.93
N ILE A 15 -2.01 9.49 -15.74
CA ILE A 15 -2.91 9.22 -14.59
C ILE A 15 -3.74 10.47 -14.27
N ILE A 16 -3.10 11.63 -14.18
CA ILE A 16 -3.79 12.89 -13.85
C ILE A 16 -4.71 13.34 -15.00
N GLN A 17 -4.26 13.23 -16.24
CA GLN A 17 -5.08 13.56 -17.42
C GLN A 17 -6.32 12.66 -17.55
N GLU A 18 -6.23 11.40 -17.14
CA GLU A 18 -7.34 10.44 -17.10
C GLU A 18 -8.28 10.68 -15.89
N GLY A 19 -8.04 11.69 -15.07
CA GLY A 19 -8.86 12.07 -13.92
C GLY A 19 -8.45 11.40 -12.61
N GLY A 20 -7.29 10.75 -12.56
CA GLY A 20 -6.72 10.24 -11.30
C GLY A 20 -6.36 11.39 -10.37
N THR A 21 -6.57 11.20 -9.07
CA THR A 21 -6.26 12.19 -8.02
C THR A 21 -5.11 11.76 -7.13
N MET A 22 -4.68 10.51 -7.25
CA MET A 22 -3.58 9.92 -6.50
C MET A 22 -2.70 9.08 -7.43
N ILE A 23 -1.40 9.14 -7.20
CA ILE A 23 -0.41 8.34 -7.90
C ILE A 23 0.20 7.37 -6.90
N ASP A 24 0.06 6.05 -7.15
CA ASP A 24 0.70 5.01 -6.34
C ASP A 24 2.01 4.57 -6.99
N VAL A 25 3.11 4.60 -6.22
CA VAL A 25 4.46 4.33 -6.70
C VAL A 25 5.02 3.12 -5.99
N GLY A 26 5.34 2.05 -6.75
CA GLY A 26 5.98 0.85 -6.24
C GLY A 26 7.29 0.54 -6.95
N ALA A 27 8.28 0.04 -6.23
CA ALA A 27 9.61 -0.26 -6.77
C ALA A 27 9.74 -1.66 -7.36
N PHE A 28 8.86 -2.58 -6.99
CA PHE A 28 8.87 -3.98 -7.42
C PHE A 28 7.47 -4.59 -7.35
N SER A 29 7.33 -5.81 -7.86
CA SER A 29 6.06 -6.52 -7.82
C SER A 29 6.05 -7.50 -6.64
N THR A 30 4.99 -7.45 -5.85
CA THR A 30 4.71 -8.41 -4.78
C THR A 30 3.99 -9.67 -5.27
N ARG A 31 3.83 -9.83 -6.58
CA ARG A 31 3.19 -11.02 -7.19
C ARG A 31 4.03 -12.28 -6.95
N PRO A 32 3.40 -13.46 -6.79
CA PRO A 32 4.12 -14.72 -6.68
C PRO A 32 5.10 -14.91 -7.85
N GLY A 33 6.36 -15.26 -7.52
CA GLY A 33 7.42 -15.45 -8.52
C GLY A 33 8.12 -14.17 -8.98
N ALA A 34 7.76 -13.01 -8.46
CA ALA A 34 8.53 -11.78 -8.71
C ALA A 34 9.93 -11.90 -8.08
N LYS A 35 10.91 -11.30 -8.78
CA LYS A 35 12.29 -11.28 -8.26
C LYS A 35 12.33 -10.40 -7.01
N GLU A 36 12.90 -10.94 -5.96
CA GLU A 36 13.15 -10.18 -4.74
C GLU A 36 14.12 -9.02 -5.01
N VAL A 37 13.84 -7.87 -4.41
CA VAL A 37 14.62 -6.64 -4.53
C VAL A 37 15.17 -6.30 -3.15
N SER A 38 16.47 -5.98 -3.08
CA SER A 38 17.06 -5.54 -1.81
C SER A 38 16.47 -4.19 -1.36
N GLU A 39 16.58 -3.88 -0.08
CA GLU A 39 16.11 -2.61 0.46
C GLU A 39 16.81 -1.43 -0.20
N GLU A 40 18.12 -1.52 -0.41
CA GLU A 40 18.91 -0.48 -1.06
C GLU A 40 18.47 -0.27 -2.52
N GLU A 41 18.17 -1.33 -3.23
CA GLU A 41 17.66 -1.23 -4.61
C GLU A 41 16.24 -0.66 -4.65
N GLU A 42 15.39 -1.02 -3.71
CA GLU A 42 14.05 -0.43 -3.55
C GLU A 42 14.15 1.06 -3.26
N MET A 43 14.97 1.47 -2.29
CA MET A 43 15.21 2.87 -1.96
C MET A 43 15.71 3.67 -3.16
N ALA A 44 16.68 3.14 -3.90
CA ALA A 44 17.20 3.82 -5.08
C ALA A 44 16.15 4.01 -6.17
N ARG A 45 15.30 3.01 -6.40
CA ARG A 45 14.20 3.06 -7.38
C ARG A 45 13.11 4.04 -6.96
N LEU A 46 12.66 3.99 -5.69
CA LEU A 46 11.63 4.90 -5.17
C LEU A 46 12.10 6.34 -5.16
N LYS A 47 13.32 6.61 -4.72
CA LYS A 47 13.92 7.94 -4.77
C LYS A 47 13.86 8.53 -6.18
N ALA A 48 14.36 7.78 -7.17
CA ALA A 48 14.35 8.23 -8.55
C ALA A 48 12.93 8.45 -9.09
N ALA A 49 12.00 7.53 -8.81
CA ALA A 49 10.63 7.63 -9.26
C ALA A 49 9.90 8.82 -8.61
N LEU A 50 10.03 9.01 -7.29
CA LEU A 50 9.40 10.10 -6.56
C LEU A 50 9.91 11.47 -7.02
N GLN A 51 11.21 11.60 -7.32
CA GLN A 51 11.77 12.83 -7.89
C GLN A 51 11.11 13.18 -9.23
N VAL A 52 10.90 12.19 -10.10
CA VAL A 52 10.22 12.41 -11.39
C VAL A 52 8.76 12.76 -11.17
N VAL A 53 8.04 12.00 -10.36
CA VAL A 53 6.61 12.24 -10.10
C VAL A 53 6.39 13.63 -9.51
N ARG A 54 7.20 14.06 -8.54
CA ARG A 54 7.08 15.39 -7.92
C ARG A 54 7.42 16.52 -8.89
N ARG A 55 8.36 16.32 -9.81
CA ARG A 55 8.68 17.28 -10.86
C ARG A 55 7.51 17.47 -11.83
N GLU A 56 6.90 16.35 -12.26
CA GLU A 56 5.83 16.34 -13.26
C GLU A 56 4.46 16.73 -12.67
N GLN A 57 4.19 16.31 -11.45
CA GLN A 57 2.90 16.45 -10.76
C GLN A 57 3.11 16.92 -9.31
N PRO A 58 3.54 18.17 -9.09
CA PRO A 58 3.91 18.66 -7.76
C PRO A 58 2.76 18.65 -6.75
N ASP A 59 1.52 18.82 -7.22
CA ASP A 59 0.32 18.93 -6.37
C ASP A 59 -0.44 17.57 -6.23
N ALA A 60 -0.01 16.52 -6.92
CA ALA A 60 -0.66 15.21 -6.81
C ALA A 60 -0.44 14.60 -5.44
N VAL A 61 -1.45 13.90 -4.92
CA VAL A 61 -1.27 13.02 -3.76
C VAL A 61 -0.50 11.78 -4.21
N VAL A 62 0.58 11.46 -3.52
CA VAL A 62 1.45 10.33 -3.86
C VAL A 62 1.47 9.31 -2.73
N SER A 63 1.01 8.10 -3.01
CA SER A 63 1.21 6.94 -2.15
C SER A 63 2.42 6.12 -2.59
N VAL A 64 3.02 5.42 -1.65
CA VAL A 64 4.14 4.51 -1.91
C VAL A 64 3.81 3.12 -1.43
N ASP A 65 3.88 2.14 -2.35
CA ASP A 65 3.74 0.71 -2.06
C ASP A 65 5.08 0.19 -1.52
N THR A 66 5.13 -0.01 -0.21
CA THR A 66 6.26 -0.63 0.48
C THR A 66 5.81 -1.27 1.79
N TYR A 67 6.46 -2.39 2.13
CA TYR A 67 6.27 -3.07 3.42
C TYR A 67 7.47 -2.91 4.36
N ARG A 68 8.49 -2.16 3.94
CA ARG A 68 9.71 -1.93 4.72
C ARG A 68 9.64 -0.62 5.48
N PRO A 69 9.70 -0.65 6.82
CA PRO A 69 9.57 0.55 7.67
C PRO A 69 10.60 1.63 7.35
N ASN A 70 11.86 1.25 7.13
CA ASN A 70 12.92 2.20 6.80
C ASN A 70 12.70 2.88 5.44
N VAL A 71 12.25 2.13 4.45
CA VAL A 71 11.89 2.67 3.12
C VAL A 71 10.73 3.66 3.25
N ALA A 72 9.68 3.29 4.01
CA ALA A 72 8.54 4.17 4.25
C ALA A 72 8.97 5.51 4.87
N ARG A 73 9.87 5.47 5.87
CA ARG A 73 10.42 6.67 6.50
C ARG A 73 11.08 7.59 5.47
N HIS A 74 12.01 7.08 4.67
CA HIS A 74 12.69 7.89 3.66
C HIS A 74 11.75 8.43 2.57
N CYS A 75 10.76 7.66 2.16
CA CYS A 75 9.77 8.12 1.18
C CYS A 75 9.00 9.34 1.68
N ILE A 76 8.62 9.36 2.96
CA ILE A 76 7.87 10.47 3.56
C ILE A 76 8.79 11.64 3.91
N GLU A 77 9.86 11.40 4.66
CA GLU A 77 10.67 12.48 5.23
C GLU A 77 11.57 13.15 4.20
N ASP A 78 12.11 12.38 3.24
CA ASP A 78 13.14 12.87 2.33
C ASP A 78 12.67 13.05 0.88
N TRP A 79 11.68 12.27 0.43
CA TRP A 79 11.34 12.20 -1.02
C TRP A 79 9.93 12.65 -1.35
N GLY A 80 9.18 13.12 -0.35
CA GLY A 80 7.93 13.82 -0.55
C GLY A 80 6.72 12.94 -0.88
N ALA A 81 6.70 11.68 -0.46
CA ALA A 81 5.48 10.88 -0.49
C ALA A 81 4.51 11.36 0.61
N ASP A 82 3.21 11.18 0.40
CA ASP A 82 2.16 11.64 1.31
C ASP A 82 1.53 10.49 2.11
N ILE A 83 1.48 9.29 1.53
CA ILE A 83 0.74 8.12 2.05
C ILE A 83 1.63 6.89 1.92
N ILE A 84 1.54 5.99 2.88
CA ILE A 84 2.13 4.64 2.78
C ILE A 84 1.03 3.63 2.48
N ASN A 85 1.22 2.86 1.41
CA ASN A 85 0.39 1.74 0.99
C ASN A 85 1.11 0.44 1.35
N ASP A 86 0.63 -0.25 2.38
CA ASP A 86 1.27 -1.47 2.88
C ASP A 86 0.42 -2.71 2.59
N VAL A 87 0.97 -3.58 1.75
CA VAL A 87 0.34 -4.85 1.36
C VAL A 87 0.69 -6.03 2.29
N SER A 88 1.31 -5.75 3.44
CA SER A 88 1.79 -6.78 4.39
C SER A 88 1.03 -6.84 5.72
N GLU A 89 -0.05 -6.05 5.89
CA GLU A 89 -0.73 -5.89 7.19
C GLU A 89 0.25 -5.52 8.32
N GLY A 90 1.14 -4.55 8.09
CA GLY A 90 2.16 -4.16 9.08
C GLY A 90 3.29 -5.17 9.27
N GLY A 91 3.45 -6.10 8.34
CA GLY A 91 4.40 -7.20 8.44
C GLY A 91 3.88 -8.42 9.22
N LEU A 92 2.59 -8.42 9.58
CA LEU A 92 2.00 -9.46 10.43
C LEU A 92 1.65 -10.78 9.70
N THR A 93 1.59 -10.77 8.37
CA THR A 93 0.94 -11.85 7.62
C THR A 93 1.86 -12.82 6.90
N GLY A 94 3.16 -12.60 6.92
CA GLY A 94 4.11 -13.52 6.26
C GLY A 94 3.94 -13.64 4.74
N ILE A 95 3.16 -12.78 4.08
CA ILE A 95 3.09 -12.72 2.61
C ILE A 95 4.44 -12.33 2.04
N VAL A 96 5.18 -11.56 2.80
CA VAL A 96 6.54 -11.20 2.49
C VAL A 96 7.42 -11.96 3.47
N ASN A 97 8.32 -12.81 2.98
CA ASN A 97 9.35 -13.51 3.77
C ASN A 97 10.37 -12.50 4.34
N THR A 98 9.88 -11.48 5.02
CA THR A 98 10.75 -10.50 5.65
C THR A 98 10.87 -10.89 7.11
N PRO A 99 12.08 -11.15 7.61
CA PRO A 99 12.28 -11.26 9.05
C PRO A 99 11.79 -9.95 9.67
N ILE A 100 10.79 -10.03 10.54
CA ILE A 100 10.42 -8.91 11.39
C ILE A 100 11.65 -8.67 12.26
N HIS A 101 12.45 -7.66 11.91
CA HIS A 101 13.43 -7.16 12.84
C HIS A 101 12.65 -6.53 14.00
N GLU A 102 12.84 -7.06 15.20
CA GLU A 102 12.09 -6.72 16.42
C GLU A 102 12.16 -5.24 16.82
N ALA A 103 12.95 -4.43 16.13
CA ALA A 103 13.20 -3.05 16.54
C ALA A 103 12.10 -2.05 16.14
N GLU A 104 11.52 -2.16 14.96
CA GLU A 104 10.45 -1.24 14.50
C GLU A 104 9.57 -1.95 13.47
N ASN A 105 8.28 -2.10 13.76
CA ASN A 105 7.30 -2.58 12.79
C ASN A 105 6.68 -1.40 12.02
N MET A 106 5.96 -1.69 10.93
CA MET A 106 5.35 -0.64 10.10
C MET A 106 4.38 0.23 10.89
N PHE A 107 3.60 -0.31 11.82
CA PHE A 107 2.66 0.47 12.64
C PHE A 107 3.37 1.48 13.54
N ASP A 108 4.54 1.13 14.09
CA ASP A 108 5.33 2.06 14.90
C ASP A 108 5.86 3.21 14.06
N ILE A 109 6.36 2.92 12.85
CA ILE A 109 6.84 3.93 11.91
C ILE A 109 5.70 4.87 11.49
N ILE A 110 4.55 4.34 11.10
CA ILE A 110 3.41 5.17 10.69
C ILE A 110 2.93 6.05 11.85
N GLY A 111 2.93 5.52 13.08
CA GLY A 111 2.64 6.30 14.28
C GLY A 111 3.61 7.46 14.52
N GLN A 112 4.88 7.29 14.19
CA GLN A 112 5.90 8.35 14.27
C GLN A 112 5.74 9.37 13.13
N LEU A 113 5.54 8.91 11.89
CA LEU A 113 5.41 9.75 10.70
C LEU A 113 4.12 10.56 10.68
N LYS A 114 3.05 10.05 11.30
CA LYS A 114 1.71 10.69 11.37
C LYS A 114 1.11 10.99 9.99
N VAL A 115 1.33 10.09 9.04
CA VAL A 115 0.81 10.16 7.69
C VAL A 115 -0.39 9.23 7.50
N PRO A 116 -1.24 9.45 6.50
CA PRO A 116 -2.25 8.49 6.10
C PRO A 116 -1.64 7.13 5.74
N TYR A 117 -2.35 6.07 6.08
CA TYR A 117 -1.90 4.71 5.89
C TYR A 117 -2.97 3.85 5.24
N ILE A 118 -2.60 3.14 4.17
CA ILE A 118 -3.46 2.15 3.53
C ILE A 118 -3.09 0.79 4.12
N LEU A 119 -4.05 0.22 4.84
CA LEU A 119 -3.95 -1.08 5.49
C LEU A 119 -4.66 -2.12 4.64
N MET A 120 -3.91 -3.01 4.00
CA MET A 120 -4.47 -4.08 3.17
C MET A 120 -4.60 -5.37 3.97
N SER A 121 -5.75 -6.05 3.84
CA SER A 121 -5.97 -7.37 4.42
C SER A 121 -5.67 -8.50 3.44
N VAL A 122 -5.03 -9.54 3.94
CA VAL A 122 -4.81 -10.81 3.22
C VAL A 122 -5.76 -11.91 3.63
N LYS A 123 -6.69 -11.64 4.54
CA LYS A 123 -7.68 -12.62 4.99
C LYS A 123 -8.56 -13.07 3.83
N SER A 124 -8.84 -14.36 3.79
CA SER A 124 -9.57 -15.01 2.68
C SER A 124 -11.09 -14.97 2.81
N ASN A 125 -11.61 -14.49 3.94
CA ASN A 125 -13.04 -14.32 4.18
C ASN A 125 -13.31 -13.00 4.93
N LEU A 126 -14.52 -12.49 4.76
CA LEU A 126 -14.92 -11.19 5.29
C LEU A 126 -14.98 -11.16 6.82
N HIS A 127 -15.37 -12.26 7.47
CA HIS A 127 -15.48 -12.32 8.93
C HIS A 127 -14.12 -12.11 9.60
N ASP A 128 -13.12 -12.88 9.20
CA ASP A 128 -11.77 -12.78 9.73
C ASP A 128 -11.13 -11.43 9.37
N MET A 129 -11.42 -10.92 8.16
CA MET A 129 -10.98 -9.60 7.71
C MET A 129 -11.51 -8.49 8.64
N MET A 130 -12.79 -8.51 8.98
CA MET A 130 -13.40 -7.51 9.87
C MET A 130 -12.80 -7.54 11.27
N ILE A 131 -12.56 -8.75 11.81
CA ILE A 131 -11.93 -8.93 13.12
C ILE A 131 -10.51 -8.38 13.10
N SER A 132 -9.72 -8.76 12.08
CA SER A 132 -8.35 -8.31 11.91
C SER A 132 -8.27 -6.79 11.78
N PHE A 133 -9.06 -6.20 10.89
CA PHE A 133 -9.13 -4.75 10.73
C PHE A 133 -9.50 -4.02 12.01
N ALA A 134 -10.46 -4.53 12.80
CA ALA A 134 -10.85 -3.90 14.05
C ALA A 134 -9.67 -3.85 15.04
N ASP A 135 -8.92 -4.94 15.16
CA ASP A 135 -7.74 -5.02 16.03
C ASP A 135 -6.59 -4.15 15.52
N GLU A 136 -6.26 -4.24 14.23
CA GLU A 136 -5.16 -3.50 13.60
C GLU A 136 -5.42 -1.98 13.60
N VAL A 137 -6.66 -1.56 13.33
CA VAL A 137 -7.07 -0.16 13.44
C VAL A 137 -6.91 0.34 14.87
N GLN A 138 -7.29 -0.47 15.88
CA GLN A 138 -7.09 -0.10 17.27
C GLN A 138 -5.60 0.03 17.61
N GLN A 139 -4.75 -0.86 17.12
CA GLN A 139 -3.31 -0.78 17.31
C GLN A 139 -2.73 0.49 16.67
N LEU A 140 -3.15 0.86 15.46
CA LEU A 140 -2.76 2.10 14.79
C LEU A 140 -3.25 3.34 15.54
N ARG A 141 -4.50 3.34 16.01
CA ARG A 141 -5.06 4.43 16.82
C ARG A 141 -4.29 4.64 18.13
N ASN A 142 -3.90 3.55 18.80
CA ASN A 142 -3.09 3.61 20.02
C ASN A 142 -1.71 4.25 19.78
N ARG A 143 -1.20 4.19 18.53
CA ARG A 143 0.04 4.86 18.11
C ARG A 143 -0.18 6.28 17.57
N GLY A 144 -1.42 6.78 17.61
CA GLY A 144 -1.78 8.13 17.18
C GLY A 144 -2.00 8.29 15.68
N VAL A 145 -2.12 7.20 14.93
CA VAL A 145 -2.46 7.24 13.50
C VAL A 145 -3.92 7.65 13.35
N LYS A 146 -4.18 8.73 12.59
CA LYS A 146 -5.52 9.30 12.44
C LYS A 146 -6.20 8.89 11.13
N ASP A 147 -5.44 8.85 10.06
CA ASP A 147 -5.95 8.66 8.72
C ASP A 147 -5.61 7.26 8.22
N ILE A 148 -6.60 6.39 8.23
CA ILE A 148 -6.48 4.98 7.84
C ILE A 148 -7.47 4.71 6.71
N ILE A 149 -6.98 4.09 5.64
CA ILE A 149 -7.76 3.60 4.51
C ILE A 149 -7.66 2.08 4.52
N LEU A 150 -8.77 1.38 4.46
CA LEU A 150 -8.79 -0.08 4.43
C LEU A 150 -8.78 -0.59 2.99
N ASP A 151 -7.99 -1.61 2.70
CA ASP A 151 -7.99 -2.31 1.41
C ASP A 151 -8.32 -3.80 1.64
N PRO A 152 -9.41 -4.32 1.09
CA PRO A 152 -9.77 -5.74 1.17
C PRO A 152 -8.73 -6.68 0.52
N GLY A 153 -7.79 -6.15 -0.26
CA GLY A 153 -6.71 -6.93 -0.86
C GLY A 153 -7.19 -7.93 -1.92
N PHE A 154 -8.09 -7.52 -2.81
CA PHE A 154 -8.52 -8.39 -3.91
C PHE A 154 -7.32 -8.88 -4.73
N GLY A 155 -7.29 -10.20 -5.00
CA GLY A 155 -6.21 -10.84 -5.74
C GLY A 155 -4.95 -11.17 -4.92
N PHE A 156 -4.90 -10.80 -3.64
CA PHE A 156 -3.80 -11.15 -2.74
C PHE A 156 -4.18 -12.34 -1.86
N GLY A 157 -3.51 -13.49 -2.05
CA GLY A 157 -3.68 -14.68 -1.24
C GLY A 157 -5.10 -15.30 -1.23
N LYS A 158 -5.96 -14.94 -2.19
CA LYS A 158 -7.36 -15.32 -2.27
C LYS A 158 -7.65 -16.06 -3.58
N THR A 159 -8.52 -17.08 -3.51
CA THR A 159 -9.08 -17.68 -4.71
C THR A 159 -10.06 -16.73 -5.41
N LEU A 160 -10.40 -17.03 -6.66
CA LEU A 160 -11.40 -16.27 -7.41
C LEU A 160 -12.74 -16.22 -6.67
N GLN A 161 -13.19 -17.36 -6.16
CA GLN A 161 -14.44 -17.45 -5.41
C GLN A 161 -14.42 -16.59 -4.13
N GLN A 162 -13.34 -16.66 -3.34
CA GLN A 162 -13.16 -15.85 -2.13
C GLN A 162 -13.18 -14.36 -2.44
N ASN A 163 -12.56 -13.95 -3.54
CA ASN A 163 -12.63 -12.56 -3.98
C ASN A 163 -14.07 -12.12 -4.27
N TYR A 164 -14.87 -12.94 -4.97
CA TYR A 164 -16.27 -12.60 -5.23
C TYR A 164 -17.15 -12.62 -3.97
N GLU A 165 -16.93 -13.55 -3.05
CA GLU A 165 -17.64 -13.59 -1.77
C GLU A 165 -17.39 -12.31 -0.94
N ILE A 166 -16.13 -11.88 -0.85
CA ILE A 166 -15.78 -10.64 -0.17
C ILE A 166 -16.37 -9.43 -0.91
N TYR A 167 -16.33 -9.40 -2.24
CA TYR A 167 -16.87 -8.32 -3.03
C TYR A 167 -18.37 -8.14 -2.85
N ASN A 168 -19.14 -9.25 -2.83
CA ASN A 168 -20.59 -9.22 -2.65
C ASN A 168 -21.02 -8.64 -1.30
N ASP A 169 -20.23 -8.89 -0.25
CA ASP A 169 -20.58 -8.49 1.12
C ASP A 169 -19.70 -7.31 1.61
N MET A 170 -18.93 -6.71 0.72
CA MET A 170 -17.95 -5.66 1.04
C MET A 170 -18.57 -4.44 1.73
N GLU A 171 -19.84 -4.14 1.51
CA GLU A 171 -20.56 -3.06 2.17
C GLU A 171 -20.50 -3.16 3.70
N ARG A 172 -20.37 -4.39 4.25
CA ARG A 172 -20.25 -4.62 5.69
C ARG A 172 -18.96 -4.02 6.29
N LEU A 173 -17.91 -3.82 5.49
CA LEU A 173 -16.71 -3.09 5.91
C LEU A 173 -17.03 -1.63 6.27
N GLY A 174 -18.11 -1.07 5.72
CA GLY A 174 -18.59 0.27 6.07
C GLY A 174 -18.94 0.46 7.56
N THR A 175 -19.17 -0.63 8.30
CA THR A 175 -19.40 -0.58 9.76
C THR A 175 -18.16 -0.12 10.53
N LEU A 176 -16.96 -0.24 9.94
CA LEU A 176 -15.71 0.26 10.51
C LEU A 176 -15.56 1.77 10.37
N GLN A 177 -16.42 2.43 9.58
CA GLN A 177 -16.45 3.89 9.36
C GLN A 177 -15.12 4.47 8.89
N LEU A 178 -14.41 3.72 8.05
CA LEU A 178 -13.16 4.13 7.42
C LEU A 178 -13.31 4.09 5.89
N PRO A 179 -12.56 4.92 5.15
CA PRO A 179 -12.50 4.85 3.70
C PRO A 179 -12.03 3.49 3.22
N LEU A 180 -12.54 3.05 2.06
CA LEU A 180 -12.13 1.81 1.41
C LEU A 180 -11.39 2.14 0.10
N LEU A 181 -10.23 1.50 -0.10
CA LEU A 181 -9.56 1.41 -1.38
C LEU A 181 -9.88 0.06 -2.00
N VAL A 182 -10.42 0.05 -3.22
CA VAL A 182 -10.84 -1.17 -3.91
C VAL A 182 -10.09 -1.31 -5.23
N GLY A 183 -9.12 -2.19 -5.27
CA GLY A 183 -8.30 -2.46 -6.45
C GLY A 183 -8.72 -3.75 -7.17
N ILE A 184 -9.56 -3.67 -8.21
CA ILE A 184 -10.03 -4.83 -8.98
C ILE A 184 -9.52 -4.86 -10.43
N SER A 185 -9.05 -3.73 -10.95
CA SER A 185 -8.59 -3.61 -12.33
C SER A 185 -7.40 -4.54 -12.63
N ARG A 186 -7.43 -5.20 -13.78
CA ARG A 186 -6.37 -6.14 -14.26
C ARG A 186 -6.11 -7.32 -13.31
N LYS A 187 -7.06 -7.65 -12.46
CA LYS A 187 -7.04 -8.87 -11.64
C LYS A 187 -7.91 -9.94 -12.29
N THR A 188 -7.68 -11.20 -11.94
CA THR A 188 -8.40 -12.37 -12.49
C THR A 188 -9.91 -12.37 -12.22
N MET A 189 -10.41 -11.41 -11.46
CA MET A 189 -11.84 -11.19 -11.19
C MET A 189 -12.60 -10.55 -12.35
N ILE A 190 -11.88 -9.94 -13.30
CA ILE A 190 -12.47 -9.21 -14.44
C ILE A 190 -11.88 -9.74 -15.72
#